data_599000f761fe741d7e4b3a01e5d410c1
#
_entry.id   599000f761fe741d7e4b3a01e5d410c1
#
_cell.length_a   1.000
_cell.length_b   1.000
_cell.length_c   1.000
_cell.angle_alpha   90.00
_cell.angle_beta   90.00
_cell.angle_gamma   90.00
#
_symmetry.space_group_name_H-M   'P 1'
#
loop_
_entity.id
_entity.type
_entity.pdbx_description
1 polymer ?
#
loop_
_entity_poly.entity_id
_entity_poly.type
_entity_poly.pdbx_seq_one_letter_code
_entity_poly.pdbx_strand_id
1 'polypeptide(L)'
;RHYQWYPFMNMGHYHLATVDNQRISKEFTRNMRTGIERTYEKAVENPFLHGIPYIWCSNNLTTAMLTQCRLYRETTGDETYAEMEAALRDWLFGCNPWGTSMIVELPLYGDYPSQPHSSLLNAGVGNTTGGLVDGPVYRSIFESLRGVNMTGIPGTPGQDYERFQPDLMVYHDAIHDYSTNEPTMDGTACLTYYLSAMQKEGMKQANISADKNVYVNGGIVRTDPSKKQISLVFTAADKADGADAIIS
;
A
#
# COMPACT_ATOMS: atom_id res chain seq x y z
N ARG A 1 -8.11 -19.39 -0.67
CA ARG A 1 -7.10 -19.39 -1.74
C ARG A 1 -7.18 -18.16 -2.65
N HIS A 2 -8.36 -17.73 -3.05
CA HIS A 2 -8.56 -16.74 -4.10
C HIS A 2 -8.62 -15.30 -3.62
N TYR A 3 -8.80 -15.07 -2.35
CA TYR A 3 -8.93 -13.72 -1.77
C TYR A 3 -7.68 -12.87 -1.88
N GLN A 4 -6.53 -13.51 -2.02
CA GLN A 4 -5.24 -12.85 -2.06
C GLN A 4 -4.89 -12.30 -3.45
N TRP A 5 -5.65 -12.67 -4.50
CA TRP A 5 -5.15 -12.51 -5.86
C TRP A 5 -5.67 -11.27 -6.58
N TYR A 6 -6.99 -11.03 -6.58
CA TYR A 6 -7.55 -9.89 -7.30
C TYR A 6 -8.80 -9.34 -6.61
N PRO A 7 -9.03 -8.00 -6.68
CA PRO A 7 -10.15 -7.34 -6.01
C PRO A 7 -11.52 -7.84 -6.44
N PHE A 8 -11.72 -8.15 -7.70
CA PHE A 8 -13.01 -8.61 -8.22
C PHE A 8 -13.44 -9.98 -7.66
N MET A 9 -12.47 -10.82 -7.28
CA MET A 9 -12.76 -12.11 -6.61
C MET A 9 -13.24 -11.87 -5.17
N ASN A 10 -12.67 -10.87 -4.51
CA ASN A 10 -13.08 -10.45 -3.17
C ASN A 10 -14.49 -9.85 -3.19
N MET A 11 -14.84 -9.06 -4.19
CA MET A 11 -16.16 -8.45 -4.34
C MET A 11 -17.27 -9.49 -4.45
N GLY A 12 -17.06 -10.59 -5.19
CA GLY A 12 -18.02 -11.69 -5.28
C GLY A 12 -18.31 -12.32 -3.92
N HIS A 13 -17.29 -12.59 -3.12
CA HIS A 13 -17.47 -13.13 -1.77
C HIS A 13 -18.11 -12.11 -0.83
N TYR A 14 -17.73 -10.85 -0.92
CA TYR A 14 -18.35 -9.76 -0.17
C TYR A 14 -19.86 -9.68 -0.46
N HIS A 15 -20.27 -9.70 -1.72
CA HIS A 15 -21.68 -9.68 -2.09
C HIS A 15 -22.43 -10.87 -1.53
N LEU A 16 -21.85 -12.07 -1.57
CA LEU A 16 -22.47 -13.26 -0.99
C LEU A 16 -22.48 -13.23 0.56
N ALA A 17 -21.51 -12.59 1.19
CA ALA A 17 -21.51 -12.36 2.63
C ALA A 17 -22.60 -11.36 3.09
N THR A 18 -23.11 -10.53 2.18
CA THR A 18 -24.10 -9.49 2.50
C THR A 18 -25.52 -9.81 2.00
N VAL A 19 -25.76 -10.99 1.42
CA VAL A 19 -27.11 -11.38 0.97
C VAL A 19 -28.04 -11.66 2.15
N ASP A 20 -29.33 -11.46 1.93
CA ASP A 20 -30.39 -11.81 2.90
C ASP A 20 -30.67 -13.33 2.92
N ASN A 21 -29.64 -14.09 3.19
CA ASN A 21 -29.68 -15.54 3.42
C ASN A 21 -28.62 -15.91 4.45
N GLN A 22 -29.04 -16.12 5.69
CA GLN A 22 -28.11 -16.34 6.81
C GLN A 22 -27.11 -17.46 6.59
N ARG A 23 -27.47 -18.53 5.91
CA ARG A 23 -26.56 -19.66 5.66
C ARG A 23 -25.44 -19.25 4.71
N ILE A 24 -25.81 -18.62 3.60
CA ILE A 24 -24.86 -18.15 2.58
C ILE A 24 -23.99 -17.04 3.17
N SER A 25 -24.59 -16.04 3.79
CA SER A 25 -23.88 -14.93 4.43
C SER A 25 -22.83 -15.42 5.43
N LYS A 26 -23.19 -16.30 6.37
CA LYS A 26 -22.25 -16.87 7.35
C LYS A 26 -21.13 -17.68 6.70
N GLU A 27 -21.43 -18.45 5.66
CA GLU A 27 -20.45 -19.26 4.95
C GLU A 27 -19.39 -18.36 4.26
N PHE A 28 -19.83 -17.33 3.53
CA PHE A 28 -18.92 -16.46 2.81
C PHE A 28 -18.16 -15.50 3.73
N THR A 29 -18.77 -15.01 4.80
CA THR A 29 -18.06 -14.28 5.87
C THR A 29 -16.92 -15.12 6.47
N ARG A 30 -17.20 -16.40 6.79
CA ARG A 30 -16.17 -17.33 7.27
C ARG A 30 -15.07 -17.55 6.24
N ASN A 31 -15.41 -17.68 4.97
CA ASN A 31 -14.44 -17.85 3.90
C ASN A 31 -13.53 -16.61 3.75
N MET A 32 -14.10 -15.40 3.84
CA MET A 32 -13.33 -14.15 3.87
C MET A 32 -12.35 -14.16 5.03
N ARG A 33 -12.82 -14.43 6.26
CA ARG A 33 -11.96 -14.53 7.44
C ARG A 33 -10.82 -15.53 7.25
N THR A 34 -11.11 -16.74 6.77
CA THR A 34 -10.08 -17.77 6.56
C THR A 34 -8.99 -17.33 5.58
N GLY A 35 -9.35 -16.57 4.54
CA GLY A 35 -8.37 -15.99 3.59
C GLY A 35 -7.46 -14.98 4.25
N ILE A 36 -8.02 -14.07 5.05
CA ILE A 36 -7.28 -13.06 5.80
C ILE A 36 -6.36 -13.70 6.85
N GLU A 37 -6.89 -14.62 7.63
CA GLU A 37 -6.18 -15.31 8.71
C GLU A 37 -4.92 -16.04 8.22
N ARG A 38 -4.99 -16.72 7.08
CA ARG A 38 -3.83 -17.37 6.46
C ARG A 38 -2.73 -16.38 6.03
N THR A 39 -3.11 -15.17 5.68
CA THR A 39 -2.13 -14.11 5.39
C THR A 39 -1.58 -13.53 6.66
N TYR A 40 -2.43 -13.31 7.66
CA TYR A 40 -2.03 -12.80 8.95
C TYR A 40 -1.03 -13.72 9.68
N GLU A 41 -1.25 -15.04 9.65
CA GLU A 41 -0.31 -16.03 10.20
C GLU A 41 1.11 -15.90 9.63
N LYS A 42 1.23 -15.51 8.35
CA LYS A 42 2.53 -15.22 7.75
C LYS A 42 3.03 -13.81 8.05
N ALA A 43 2.09 -12.87 8.15
CA ALA A 43 2.41 -11.47 8.38
C ALA A 43 3.08 -11.25 9.74
N VAL A 44 2.66 -11.97 10.77
CA VAL A 44 3.22 -11.84 12.13
C VAL A 44 4.69 -12.29 12.24
N GLU A 45 5.19 -13.03 11.25
CA GLU A 45 6.60 -13.41 11.13
C GLU A 45 7.46 -12.34 10.45
N ASN A 46 6.86 -11.28 9.93
CA ASN A 46 7.50 -10.26 9.13
C ASN A 46 7.44 -8.91 9.87
N PRO A 47 8.55 -8.17 10.01
CA PRO A 47 8.58 -6.90 10.74
C PRO A 47 7.68 -5.81 10.14
N PHE A 48 7.32 -5.93 8.86
CA PHE A 48 6.39 -5.03 8.19
C PHE A 48 4.94 -5.51 8.26
N LEU A 49 4.65 -6.58 8.96
CA LEU A 49 3.35 -7.26 9.01
C LEU A 49 2.79 -7.54 7.59
N HIS A 50 3.68 -7.90 6.67
CA HIS A 50 3.39 -8.11 5.26
C HIS A 50 3.46 -9.61 4.91
N GLY A 51 2.30 -10.28 4.93
CA GLY A 51 2.17 -11.73 4.70
C GLY A 51 1.93 -12.13 3.25
N ILE A 52 2.16 -11.23 2.29
CA ILE A 52 1.95 -11.46 0.87
C ILE A 52 3.20 -12.10 0.24
N PRO A 53 3.07 -13.12 -0.62
CA PRO A 53 4.21 -13.68 -1.33
C PRO A 53 4.74 -12.70 -2.39
N TYR A 54 6.05 -12.65 -2.53
CA TYR A 54 6.75 -11.80 -3.50
C TYR A 54 6.82 -12.50 -4.87
N ILE A 55 5.68 -12.83 -5.42
CA ILE A 55 5.52 -13.33 -6.79
C ILE A 55 5.19 -12.18 -7.73
N TRP A 56 5.05 -12.44 -9.02
CA TRP A 56 4.63 -11.45 -10.01
C TRP A 56 3.42 -10.63 -9.52
N CYS A 57 3.48 -9.32 -9.69
CA CYS A 57 2.44 -8.38 -9.27
C CYS A 57 2.12 -8.46 -7.76
N SER A 58 3.16 -8.55 -6.91
CA SER A 58 2.99 -8.66 -5.46
C SER A 58 2.20 -7.49 -4.85
N ASN A 59 2.32 -6.29 -5.41
CA ASN A 59 1.53 -5.14 -4.97
C ASN A 59 0.04 -5.28 -5.33
N ASN A 60 -0.31 -5.96 -6.42
CA ASN A 60 -1.71 -6.26 -6.73
C ASN A 60 -2.31 -7.21 -5.68
N LEU A 61 -1.52 -8.18 -5.22
CA LEU A 61 -1.93 -9.07 -4.13
C LEU A 61 -2.04 -8.30 -2.81
N THR A 62 -1.14 -7.36 -2.57
CA THR A 62 -1.18 -6.48 -1.38
C THR A 62 -2.46 -5.66 -1.36
N THR A 63 -2.81 -5.01 -2.47
CA THR A 63 -4.06 -4.24 -2.57
C THR A 63 -5.31 -5.12 -2.51
N ALA A 64 -5.25 -6.33 -3.04
CA ALA A 64 -6.35 -7.29 -2.94
C ALA A 64 -6.59 -7.71 -1.48
N MET A 65 -5.55 -8.01 -0.72
CA MET A 65 -5.67 -8.34 0.70
C MET A 65 -6.11 -7.14 1.54
N LEU A 66 -5.56 -5.97 1.27
CA LEU A 66 -5.96 -4.71 1.88
C LEU A 66 -7.47 -4.45 1.72
N THR A 67 -7.99 -4.63 0.51
CA THR A 67 -9.42 -4.53 0.20
C THR A 67 -10.22 -5.61 0.93
N GLN A 68 -9.71 -6.83 0.99
CA GLN A 68 -10.34 -7.95 1.69
C GLN A 68 -10.48 -7.66 3.19
N CYS A 69 -9.44 -7.17 3.85
CA CYS A 69 -9.48 -6.80 5.27
C CYS A 69 -10.55 -5.73 5.51
N ARG A 70 -10.57 -4.69 4.68
CA ARG A 70 -11.56 -3.63 4.78
C ARG A 70 -13.00 -4.13 4.60
N LEU A 71 -13.28 -4.89 3.55
CA LEU A 71 -14.62 -5.42 3.28
C LEU A 71 -15.10 -6.36 4.39
N TYR A 72 -14.20 -7.15 4.95
CA TYR A 72 -14.49 -8.01 6.08
C TYR A 72 -14.85 -7.20 7.33
N ARG A 73 -14.03 -6.20 7.67
CA ARG A 73 -14.26 -5.29 8.79
C ARG A 73 -15.57 -4.52 8.64
N GLU A 74 -15.88 -3.99 7.46
CA GLU A 74 -17.14 -3.29 7.18
C GLU A 74 -18.36 -4.20 7.33
N THR A 75 -18.24 -5.49 6.99
CA THR A 75 -19.35 -6.46 7.05
C THR A 75 -19.58 -6.99 8.46
N THR A 76 -18.52 -7.15 9.24
CA THR A 76 -18.57 -7.86 10.53
C THR A 76 -18.40 -6.96 11.75
N GLY A 77 -17.76 -5.81 11.59
CA GLY A 77 -17.28 -5.00 12.71
C GLY A 77 -16.07 -5.59 13.44
N ASP A 78 -15.48 -6.67 12.92
CA ASP A 78 -14.32 -7.34 13.52
C ASP A 78 -13.02 -6.59 13.12
N GLU A 79 -12.35 -5.99 14.09
CA GLU A 79 -11.13 -5.19 13.95
C GLU A 79 -9.84 -6.02 14.12
N THR A 80 -9.94 -7.36 14.25
CA THR A 80 -8.77 -8.23 14.53
C THR A 80 -7.61 -8.03 13.56
N TYR A 81 -7.89 -7.69 12.32
CA TYR A 81 -6.88 -7.54 11.26
C TYR A 81 -6.63 -6.08 10.86
N ALA A 82 -7.11 -5.11 11.65
CA ALA A 82 -6.98 -3.69 11.32
C ALA A 82 -5.52 -3.23 11.27
N GLU A 83 -4.66 -3.77 12.13
CA GLU A 83 -3.23 -3.47 12.12
C GLU A 83 -2.54 -3.99 10.85
N MET A 84 -2.86 -5.21 10.40
CA MET A 84 -2.36 -5.72 9.13
C MET A 84 -2.91 -4.91 7.95
N GLU A 85 -4.18 -4.50 7.97
CA GLU A 85 -4.76 -3.61 6.96
C GLU A 85 -3.94 -2.32 6.85
N ALA A 86 -3.62 -1.69 7.98
CA ALA A 86 -2.81 -0.48 8.03
C ALA A 86 -1.37 -0.73 7.51
N ALA A 87 -0.75 -1.81 7.94
CA ALA A 87 0.62 -2.16 7.54
C ALA A 87 0.74 -2.44 6.04
N LEU A 88 -0.22 -3.13 5.44
CA LEU A 88 -0.26 -3.37 3.99
C LEU A 88 -0.43 -2.05 3.19
N ARG A 89 -1.24 -1.12 3.71
CA ARG A 89 -1.31 0.22 3.14
C ARG A 89 0.02 0.94 3.23
N ASP A 90 0.60 0.96 4.42
CA ASP A 90 1.82 1.69 4.71
C ASP A 90 3.01 1.13 3.92
N TRP A 91 3.03 -0.18 3.65
CA TRP A 91 3.96 -0.82 2.73
C TRP A 91 3.95 -0.17 1.34
N LEU A 92 2.77 0.09 0.79
CA LEU A 92 2.62 0.71 -0.53
C LEU A 92 3.05 2.19 -0.55
N PHE A 93 3.10 2.84 0.61
CA PHE A 93 3.47 4.24 0.76
C PHE A 93 4.87 4.45 1.35
N GLY A 94 5.71 3.40 1.39
CA GLY A 94 7.12 3.53 1.73
C GLY A 94 7.55 2.87 3.04
N CYS A 95 6.63 2.31 3.83
CA CYS A 95 7.00 1.50 4.99
C CYS A 95 7.41 0.09 4.54
N ASN A 96 8.50 0.03 3.79
CA ASN A 96 9.07 -1.16 3.18
C ASN A 96 10.61 -1.09 3.22
N PRO A 97 11.35 -2.15 2.86
CA PRO A 97 12.81 -2.16 2.96
C PRO A 97 13.53 -1.05 2.19
N TRP A 98 12.95 -0.56 1.11
CA TRP A 98 13.54 0.47 0.25
C TRP A 98 13.19 1.89 0.69
N GLY A 99 12.22 2.06 1.58
CA GLY A 99 11.75 3.37 2.04
C GLY A 99 11.06 4.19 0.94
N THR A 100 10.62 3.56 -0.13
CA THR A 100 10.01 4.20 -1.29
C THR A 100 8.54 3.87 -1.46
N SER A 101 7.75 4.83 -1.90
CA SER A 101 6.38 4.56 -2.37
C SER A 101 6.41 3.60 -3.57
N MET A 102 5.36 2.83 -3.73
CA MET A 102 5.14 1.97 -4.90
C MET A 102 4.20 2.61 -5.93
N ILE A 103 3.99 3.93 -5.82
CA ILE A 103 3.07 4.69 -6.67
C ILE A 103 3.87 5.69 -7.48
N VAL A 104 3.78 5.61 -8.80
CA VAL A 104 4.52 6.46 -9.73
C VAL A 104 4.31 7.95 -9.43
N GLU A 105 5.40 8.67 -9.22
CA GLU A 105 5.45 10.12 -8.97
C GLU A 105 4.64 10.60 -7.75
N LEU A 106 4.29 9.71 -6.82
CA LEU A 106 3.57 10.06 -5.60
C LEU A 106 4.18 9.37 -4.37
N PRO A 107 4.22 10.04 -3.20
CA PRO A 107 3.80 11.42 -2.95
C PRO A 107 4.82 12.45 -3.49
N LEU A 108 4.38 13.65 -3.80
CA LEU A 108 5.21 14.70 -4.43
C LEU A 108 6.48 15.09 -3.64
N TYR A 109 6.50 14.88 -2.33
CA TYR A 109 7.61 15.22 -1.43
C TYR A 109 8.25 13.98 -0.79
N GLY A 110 7.98 12.79 -1.34
CA GLY A 110 8.55 11.53 -0.90
C GLY A 110 9.43 10.91 -1.97
N ASP A 111 9.93 9.72 -1.68
CA ASP A 111 10.57 8.87 -2.66
C ASP A 111 9.51 8.01 -3.36
N TYR A 112 9.63 7.82 -4.67
CA TYR A 112 8.64 7.16 -5.52
C TYR A 112 9.26 6.62 -6.80
N PRO A 113 8.60 5.69 -7.52
CA PRO A 113 9.03 5.24 -8.83
C PRO A 113 9.03 6.40 -9.84
N SER A 114 10.21 6.71 -10.35
CA SER A 114 10.44 7.78 -11.34
C SER A 114 10.79 7.26 -12.73
N GLN A 115 11.14 5.96 -12.81
CA GLN A 115 11.55 5.27 -14.05
C GLN A 115 10.68 4.02 -14.30
N PRO A 116 9.33 4.14 -14.29
CA PRO A 116 8.47 2.98 -14.44
C PRO A 116 8.63 2.33 -15.82
N HIS A 117 8.56 1.01 -15.87
CA HIS A 117 8.52 0.26 -17.11
C HIS A 117 7.19 0.48 -17.82
N SER A 118 7.23 1.26 -18.90
CA SER A 118 6.03 1.56 -19.69
C SER A 118 6.38 1.82 -21.14
N SER A 119 5.75 1.09 -22.05
CA SER A 119 5.89 1.34 -23.48
C SER A 119 5.36 2.71 -23.91
N LEU A 120 4.37 3.26 -23.22
CA LEU A 120 3.83 4.59 -23.48
C LEU A 120 4.86 5.68 -23.15
N LEU A 121 5.54 5.55 -22.01
CA LEU A 121 6.60 6.49 -21.62
C LEU A 121 7.80 6.36 -22.56
N ASN A 122 8.20 5.15 -22.94
CA ASN A 122 9.27 4.90 -23.90
C ASN A 122 8.99 5.53 -25.28
N ALA A 123 7.73 5.56 -25.68
CA ALA A 123 7.28 6.21 -26.92
C ALA A 123 7.13 7.74 -26.79
N GLY A 124 7.35 8.31 -25.61
CA GLY A 124 7.13 9.74 -25.35
C GLY A 124 5.66 10.16 -25.37
N VAL A 125 4.74 9.20 -25.19
CA VAL A 125 3.30 9.44 -25.19
C VAL A 125 2.70 8.88 -23.90
N GLY A 126 1.83 9.64 -23.26
CA GLY A 126 1.12 9.22 -22.05
C GLY A 126 1.81 9.61 -20.74
N ASN A 127 1.12 9.31 -19.66
CA ASN A 127 1.50 9.59 -18.28
C ASN A 127 1.05 8.42 -17.40
N THR A 128 1.90 7.98 -16.49
CA THR A 128 1.62 6.90 -15.56
C THR A 128 1.60 7.35 -14.10
N THR A 129 1.60 8.66 -13.85
CA THR A 129 1.49 9.26 -12.51
C THR A 129 0.29 8.69 -11.75
N GLY A 130 0.52 8.21 -10.55
CA GLY A 130 -0.50 7.58 -9.72
C GLY A 130 -0.69 6.07 -9.99
N GLY A 131 0.00 5.52 -10.98
CA GLY A 131 0.00 4.08 -11.25
C GLY A 131 0.73 3.30 -10.15
N LEU A 132 0.13 2.23 -9.65
CA LEU A 132 0.77 1.29 -8.74
C LEU A 132 1.66 0.36 -9.54
N VAL A 133 2.95 0.27 -9.20
CA VAL A 133 3.88 -0.66 -9.86
C VAL A 133 3.71 -2.08 -9.32
N ASP A 134 4.13 -3.07 -10.09
CA ASP A 134 4.06 -4.51 -9.79
C ASP A 134 4.51 -4.86 -8.38
N GLY A 135 5.55 -4.19 -7.91
CA GLY A 135 6.14 -4.45 -6.60
C GLY A 135 7.20 -5.55 -6.61
N PRO A 136 7.81 -5.80 -5.43
CA PRO A 136 8.95 -6.69 -5.32
C PRO A 136 8.63 -8.13 -5.70
N VAL A 137 9.61 -8.80 -6.29
CA VAL A 137 9.58 -10.24 -6.56
C VAL A 137 10.66 -10.97 -5.77
N TYR A 138 10.47 -12.26 -5.52
CA TYR A 138 11.55 -13.10 -4.98
C TYR A 138 12.82 -12.96 -5.83
N ARG A 139 13.97 -12.86 -5.19
CA ARG A 139 15.26 -12.77 -5.87
C ARG A 139 15.44 -13.89 -6.89
N SER A 140 15.03 -15.10 -6.59
CA SER A 140 15.08 -16.25 -7.50
C SER A 140 14.22 -16.07 -8.76
N ILE A 141 13.12 -15.33 -8.68
CA ILE A 141 12.33 -14.97 -9.86
C ILE A 141 13.14 -14.00 -10.73
N PHE A 142 13.62 -12.91 -10.14
CA PHE A 142 14.39 -11.89 -10.84
C PHE A 142 15.63 -12.47 -11.53
N GLU A 143 16.41 -13.29 -10.84
CA GLU A 143 17.62 -13.93 -11.38
C GLU A 143 17.33 -14.94 -12.51
N SER A 144 16.12 -15.46 -12.60
CA SER A 144 15.69 -16.34 -13.69
C SER A 144 15.26 -15.61 -14.95
N LEU A 145 15.09 -14.28 -14.90
CA LEU A 145 14.58 -13.49 -16.01
C LEU A 145 15.61 -13.29 -17.11
N ARG A 146 15.11 -13.19 -18.34
CA ARG A 146 15.92 -12.87 -19.52
C ARG A 146 15.60 -11.48 -20.03
N GLY A 147 16.62 -10.72 -20.42
CA GLY A 147 16.46 -9.39 -20.98
C GLY A 147 16.30 -8.25 -19.96
N VAL A 148 16.28 -8.56 -18.66
CA VAL A 148 16.42 -7.56 -17.61
C VAL A 148 17.91 -7.33 -17.40
N ASN A 149 18.43 -6.22 -17.92
CA ASN A 149 19.84 -5.87 -17.76
C ASN A 149 19.94 -4.63 -16.89
N MET A 150 20.23 -4.83 -15.62
CA MET A 150 20.44 -3.77 -14.63
C MET A 150 21.91 -3.34 -14.55
N THR A 151 22.82 -4.06 -15.24
CA THR A 151 24.24 -3.75 -15.21
C THR A 151 24.59 -2.63 -16.20
N GLY A 152 25.18 -1.57 -15.69
CA GLY A 152 25.88 -0.60 -16.52
C GLY A 152 25.08 0.55 -17.08
N ILE A 153 23.95 0.92 -16.47
CA ILE A 153 23.31 2.20 -16.77
C ILE A 153 23.74 3.21 -15.69
N PRO A 154 24.87 3.90 -15.86
CA PRO A 154 25.34 4.88 -14.87
C PRO A 154 24.32 6.01 -14.73
N GLY A 155 24.00 6.35 -13.49
CA GLY A 155 23.09 7.46 -13.19
C GLY A 155 21.63 7.19 -13.44
N THR A 156 21.22 5.92 -13.61
CA THR A 156 19.79 5.56 -13.58
C THR A 156 19.29 5.72 -12.15
N PRO A 157 18.31 6.59 -11.88
CA PRO A 157 17.61 6.60 -10.60
C PRO A 157 17.10 5.19 -10.30
N GLY A 158 17.15 4.75 -9.05
CA GLY A 158 16.71 3.41 -8.64
C GLY A 158 17.84 2.42 -8.39
N GLN A 159 19.06 2.64 -8.88
CA GLN A 159 20.24 1.85 -8.48
C GLN A 159 20.66 2.14 -7.04
N ASP A 160 20.21 3.24 -6.47
CA ASP A 160 20.46 3.59 -5.07
C ASP A 160 19.86 2.58 -4.08
N TYR A 161 18.91 1.75 -4.52
CA TYR A 161 18.29 0.71 -3.70
C TYR A 161 19.15 -0.54 -3.52
N GLU A 162 20.27 -0.71 -4.24
CA GLU A 162 21.12 -1.91 -4.16
C GLU A 162 21.52 -2.26 -2.72
N ARG A 163 21.90 -1.27 -1.93
CA ARG A 163 22.28 -1.44 -0.52
C ARG A 163 21.12 -1.78 0.41
N PHE A 164 19.88 -1.64 -0.05
CA PHE A 164 18.66 -1.93 0.71
C PHE A 164 17.95 -3.19 0.23
N GLN A 165 18.50 -3.90 -0.75
CA GLN A 165 17.92 -5.14 -1.24
C GLN A 165 18.03 -6.23 -0.19
N PRO A 166 16.92 -6.77 0.36
CA PRO A 166 16.98 -7.95 1.20
C PRO A 166 17.35 -9.18 0.37
N ASP A 167 17.86 -10.22 1.04
CA ASP A 167 18.24 -11.46 0.37
C ASP A 167 17.06 -12.19 -0.29
N LEU A 168 15.88 -12.04 0.29
CA LEU A 168 14.67 -12.76 -0.12
C LEU A 168 14.04 -12.23 -1.41
N MET A 169 14.05 -10.92 -1.60
CA MET A 169 13.29 -10.24 -2.66
C MET A 169 14.05 -9.02 -3.18
N VAL A 170 13.66 -8.55 -4.34
CA VAL A 170 14.24 -7.36 -4.98
C VAL A 170 13.16 -6.42 -5.50
N TYR A 171 13.46 -5.14 -5.54
CA TYR A 171 12.71 -4.08 -6.20
C TYR A 171 13.69 -3.10 -6.87
N HIS A 172 13.37 -2.65 -8.06
CA HIS A 172 14.17 -1.64 -8.77
C HIS A 172 13.26 -0.58 -9.39
N ASP A 173 13.57 0.68 -9.17
CA ASP A 173 12.99 1.78 -9.97
C ASP A 173 13.81 1.94 -11.25
N ALA A 174 13.58 1.06 -12.22
CA ALA A 174 14.31 1.05 -13.49
C ALA A 174 13.39 0.73 -14.66
N ILE A 175 13.53 1.50 -15.72
CA ILE A 175 12.71 1.37 -16.94
C ILE A 175 12.82 0.00 -17.61
N HIS A 176 13.90 -0.73 -17.36
CA HIS A 176 14.12 -2.06 -17.91
C HIS A 176 13.59 -3.19 -17.03
N ASP A 177 13.19 -2.88 -15.80
CA ASP A 177 12.66 -3.90 -14.89
C ASP A 177 11.13 -4.01 -15.01
N TYR A 178 10.71 -4.85 -15.95
CA TYR A 178 9.31 -5.20 -16.13
C TYR A 178 8.75 -6.15 -15.05
N SER A 179 9.61 -6.63 -14.16
CA SER A 179 9.20 -7.58 -13.12
C SER A 179 8.78 -6.93 -11.81
N THR A 180 9.27 -5.73 -11.54
CA THR A 180 8.99 -5.03 -10.28
C THR A 180 8.44 -3.62 -10.46
N ASN A 181 8.62 -3.01 -11.64
CA ASN A 181 8.39 -1.59 -11.87
C ASN A 181 7.38 -1.27 -12.99
N GLU A 182 6.57 -2.23 -13.43
CA GLU A 182 5.51 -2.00 -14.40
C GLU A 182 4.24 -1.49 -13.70
N PRO A 183 3.69 -0.31 -14.08
CA PRO A 183 2.42 0.16 -13.55
C PRO A 183 1.26 -0.73 -14.01
N THR A 184 0.49 -1.25 -13.06
CA THR A 184 -0.61 -2.18 -13.33
C THR A 184 -1.98 -1.54 -13.20
N MET A 185 -2.92 -1.89 -14.09
CA MET A 185 -4.28 -1.36 -14.06
C MET A 185 -5.08 -1.87 -12.87
N ASP A 186 -5.03 -3.16 -12.61
CA ASP A 186 -5.84 -3.82 -11.60
C ASP A 186 -5.40 -3.45 -10.19
N GLY A 187 -4.09 -3.39 -9.92
CA GLY A 187 -3.56 -2.90 -8.66
C GLY A 187 -3.91 -1.45 -8.41
N THR A 188 -3.75 -0.59 -9.42
CA THR A 188 -4.10 0.84 -9.34
C THR A 188 -5.59 1.04 -9.08
N ALA A 189 -6.46 0.31 -9.77
CA ALA A 189 -7.90 0.38 -9.57
C ALA A 189 -8.31 -0.05 -8.16
N CYS A 190 -7.72 -1.15 -7.66
CA CYS A 190 -7.97 -1.64 -6.31
C CYS A 190 -7.54 -0.63 -5.25
N LEU A 191 -6.35 -0.05 -5.39
CA LEU A 191 -5.84 0.97 -4.47
C LEU A 191 -6.72 2.22 -4.48
N THR A 192 -7.18 2.65 -5.65
CA THR A 192 -8.09 3.80 -5.80
C THR A 192 -9.39 3.58 -5.02
N TYR A 193 -9.96 2.38 -5.11
CA TYR A 193 -11.15 2.01 -4.32
C TYR A 193 -10.87 2.11 -2.82
N TYR A 194 -9.78 1.52 -2.36
CA TYR A 194 -9.42 1.51 -0.95
C TYR A 194 -9.19 2.93 -0.40
N LEU A 195 -8.41 3.74 -1.09
CA LEU A 195 -8.11 5.12 -0.68
C LEU A 195 -9.37 6.00 -0.65
N SER A 196 -10.26 5.84 -1.62
CA SER A 196 -11.54 6.54 -1.64
C SER A 196 -12.42 6.17 -0.45
N ALA A 197 -12.42 4.90 -0.06
CA ALA A 197 -13.16 4.43 1.11
C ALA A 197 -12.55 4.98 2.42
N MET A 198 -11.22 5.04 2.53
CA MET A 198 -10.53 5.67 3.66
C MET A 198 -10.82 7.17 3.75
N GLN A 199 -10.79 7.88 2.63
CA GLN A 199 -11.12 9.31 2.59
C GLN A 199 -12.54 9.54 3.14
N LYS A 200 -13.52 8.75 2.70
CA LYS A 200 -14.89 8.81 3.17
C LYS A 200 -15.00 8.57 4.69
N GLU A 201 -14.21 7.63 5.21
CA GLU A 201 -14.16 7.35 6.65
C GLU A 201 -13.54 8.50 7.42
N GLY A 202 -12.40 9.03 6.98
CA GLY A 202 -11.76 10.21 7.57
C GLY A 202 -12.65 11.44 7.56
N MET A 203 -13.41 11.69 6.49
CA MET A 203 -14.38 12.78 6.42
C MET A 203 -15.53 12.60 7.42
N LYS A 204 -16.01 11.39 7.66
CA LYS A 204 -17.02 11.11 8.69
C LYS A 204 -16.46 11.38 10.09
N GLN A 205 -15.24 10.94 10.37
CA GLN A 205 -14.57 11.19 11.65
C GLN A 205 -14.33 12.69 11.88
N ALA A 206 -13.88 13.41 10.85
CA ALA A 206 -13.73 14.86 10.91
C ALA A 206 -15.06 15.57 11.21
N ASN A 207 -16.16 15.13 10.60
CA ASN A 207 -17.50 15.68 10.87
C ASN A 207 -18.03 15.34 12.27
N ILE A 208 -17.61 14.20 12.86
CA ILE A 208 -17.98 13.83 14.24
C ILE A 208 -17.15 14.59 15.25
N SER A 209 -15.90 14.87 14.98
CA SER A 209 -15.06 15.74 15.82
C SER A 209 -15.40 17.21 15.64
N ALA A 210 -16.42 17.53 14.88
CA ALA A 210 -16.89 18.79 14.36
C ALA A 210 -16.68 19.94 15.32
N ASP A 211 -15.88 20.46 15.11
CA ASP A 211 -15.44 21.22 14.15
C ASP A 211 -15.26 22.68 14.44
N LYS A 212 -14.43 22.90 15.40
CA LYS A 212 -13.91 24.23 15.61
C LYS A 212 -12.45 24.34 15.15
N ASN A 213 -11.96 23.27 14.48
CA ASN A 213 -10.65 23.30 13.84
C ASN A 213 -10.73 24.07 12.53
N VAL A 214 -9.73 24.88 12.26
CA VAL A 214 -9.60 25.60 10.99
C VAL A 214 -8.69 24.82 10.08
N TYR A 215 -9.16 24.53 8.87
CA TYR A 215 -8.44 23.81 7.85
C TYR A 215 -8.03 24.72 6.70
N VAL A 216 -6.81 24.54 6.21
CA VAL A 216 -6.33 25.15 4.96
C VAL A 216 -5.65 24.07 4.14
N ASN A 217 -6.09 23.89 2.91
CA ASN A 217 -5.57 22.85 1.99
C ASN A 217 -5.58 21.43 2.60
N GLY A 218 -6.60 21.11 3.39
CA GLY A 218 -6.72 19.80 4.05
C GLY A 218 -5.93 19.64 5.34
N GLY A 219 -5.09 20.58 5.71
CA GLY A 219 -4.34 20.59 6.96
C GLY A 219 -5.00 21.41 8.06
N ILE A 220 -4.93 20.96 9.31
CA ILE A 220 -5.40 21.74 10.47
C ILE A 220 -4.39 22.86 10.75
N VAL A 221 -4.81 24.11 10.57
CA VAL A 221 -3.97 25.29 10.87
C VAL A 221 -4.28 25.87 12.25
N ARG A 222 -5.41 25.50 12.83
CA ARG A 222 -5.81 25.92 14.17
C ARG A 222 -6.74 24.89 14.80
N THR A 223 -6.44 24.48 16.00
CA THR A 223 -7.32 23.62 16.82
C THR A 223 -8.44 24.42 17.46
N ASP A 224 -9.46 23.72 17.97
CA ASP A 224 -10.61 24.33 18.67
C ASP A 224 -10.14 25.28 19.78
N PRO A 225 -10.36 26.62 19.65
CA PRO A 225 -9.89 27.58 20.62
C PRO A 225 -10.64 27.51 21.99
N SER A 226 -11.73 26.74 22.05
CA SER A 226 -12.47 26.52 23.31
C SER A 226 -11.85 25.46 24.19
N LYS A 227 -10.87 24.71 23.68
CA LYS A 227 -10.15 23.64 24.39
C LYS A 227 -8.68 23.96 24.52
N LYS A 228 -8.10 23.70 25.70
CA LYS A 228 -6.65 23.75 25.88
C LYS A 228 -6.06 22.46 25.29
N GLN A 229 -5.69 22.49 24.01
CA GLN A 229 -5.09 21.36 23.29
C GLN A 229 -3.78 21.80 22.65
N ILE A 230 -2.79 20.96 22.74
CA ILE A 230 -1.50 21.10 22.05
C ILE A 230 -1.39 19.91 21.10
N SER A 231 -1.20 20.19 19.81
CA SER A 231 -0.85 19.16 18.83
C SER A 231 0.64 19.23 18.60
N LEU A 232 1.34 18.14 18.91
CA LEU A 232 2.75 17.98 18.58
C LEU A 232 2.81 17.28 17.23
N VAL A 233 3.36 17.98 16.23
CA VAL A 233 3.58 17.43 14.89
C VAL A 233 5.08 17.23 14.75
N PHE A 234 5.49 15.97 14.61
CA PHE A 234 6.87 15.63 14.31
C PHE A 234 6.99 15.44 12.80
N THR A 235 7.77 16.28 12.16
CA THR A 235 8.22 16.07 10.78
C THR A 235 9.62 15.46 10.86
N ALA A 236 9.78 14.23 10.38
CA ALA A 236 11.09 13.65 10.19
C ALA A 236 11.73 14.32 8.95
N ALA A 237 12.83 15.04 9.17
CA ALA A 237 13.76 15.41 8.12
C ALA A 237 14.96 14.44 8.20
N ASP A 238 15.92 14.56 7.28
CA ASP A 238 17.08 13.66 7.14
C ASP A 238 17.91 13.38 8.42
N LYS A 239 17.59 14.02 9.54
CA LYS A 239 18.24 13.82 10.84
C LYS A 239 17.23 13.91 11.98
N ALA A 240 17.15 12.84 12.76
CA ALA A 240 16.32 12.76 13.96
C ALA A 240 17.02 13.34 15.22
N ASP A 241 18.10 14.09 15.08
CA ASP A 241 19.01 14.53 16.15
C ASP A 241 18.36 15.41 17.24
N GLY A 242 17.12 15.85 17.01
CA GLY A 242 16.37 16.68 17.97
C GLY A 242 15.21 15.96 18.68
N ALA A 243 14.95 14.69 18.37
CA ALA A 243 13.78 14.00 18.92
C ALA A 243 13.86 13.81 20.44
N ASP A 244 15.04 13.50 20.96
CA ASP A 244 15.27 13.31 22.40
C ASP A 244 15.10 14.61 23.22
N ALA A 245 15.37 15.77 22.61
CA ALA A 245 15.20 17.07 23.26
C ALA A 245 13.75 17.55 23.31
N ILE A 246 12.86 16.93 22.52
CA ILE A 246 11.44 17.30 22.47
C ILE A 246 10.61 16.43 23.42
N ILE A 247 11.11 15.25 23.76
CA ILE A 247 10.41 14.25 24.60
C ILE A 247 10.84 14.35 26.07
N SER A 248 11.96 15.03 26.37
CA SER A 248 12.44 15.30 27.73
C SER A 248 11.78 16.58 28.30
#